data_1ce45aeda7c1ad8c72f4834d18a61b6d
#
_entry.id   1ce45aeda7c1ad8c72f4834d18a61b6d
#
_cell.length_a   1.000
_cell.length_b   1.000
_cell.length_c   1.000
_cell.angle_alpha   90.00
_cell.angle_beta   90.00
_cell.angle_gamma   90.00
#
_symmetry.space_group_name_H-M   'P 1'
#
loop_
_entity.id
_entity.type
_entity.pdbx_description
1 polymer ?
#
loop_
_entity_poly.entity_id
_entity_poly.type
_entity_poly.pdbx_seq_one_letter_code
_entity_poly.pdbx_strand_id
1 'polypeptide(L)'
;MPNGYNMNLFILQITMIIILFGVVLWLIRLNRATRLEKRFSKYAVNVIKDEELSLFDKVHKIYNKIKKRVSKLLYKLKIFNDYSKKYEKYCDNTKIIREDAMDYISTKVLAGFAMMILIIISNIFQYKNITSLQLVTTFLIGFYIPDLLLISKTKMRKRQIEKDMLKAIIIMNNSFKSGLSIMQAIYMVSNELDGPISEEFKKMYIDLSFGLNMETVFERFTKRIDTKEARYITTSLNVLNKTGGNIVQVFASVERNSFTRKKLQEELG
;
A
#
# COMPACT_ATOMS: atom_id res chain seq x y z
N MET A 1 8.31 -30.03 41.85
CA MET A 1 8.87 -29.43 40.63
C MET A 1 7.80 -29.36 39.56
N PRO A 2 7.03 -28.24 39.43
CA PRO A 2 5.96 -28.14 38.41
C PRO A 2 6.26 -27.18 37.25
N ASN A 3 7.49 -26.60 37.15
CA ASN A 3 7.69 -25.46 36.24
C ASN A 3 8.20 -25.77 34.83
N GLY A 4 8.68 -26.98 34.54
CA GLY A 4 9.20 -27.33 33.20
C GLY A 4 8.11 -27.56 32.14
N TYR A 5 7.01 -28.18 32.53
CA TYR A 5 5.89 -28.49 31.60
C TYR A 5 5.15 -27.24 31.12
N ASN A 6 5.02 -26.22 31.98
CA ASN A 6 4.35 -24.97 31.62
C ASN A 6 5.15 -24.14 30.63
N MET A 7 6.47 -24.16 30.69
CA MET A 7 7.34 -23.40 29.79
C MET A 7 7.39 -24.01 28.39
N ASN A 8 7.44 -25.33 28.28
CA ASN A 8 7.40 -26.02 26.99
C ASN A 8 6.03 -25.84 26.27
N LEU A 9 4.93 -25.88 27.03
CA LEU A 9 3.59 -25.60 26.48
C LEU A 9 3.43 -24.14 26.04
N PHE A 10 4.02 -23.20 26.78
CA PHE A 10 4.01 -21.78 26.40
C PHE A 10 4.82 -21.53 25.12
N ILE A 11 6.00 -22.16 25.00
CA ILE A 11 6.82 -22.12 23.79
C ILE A 11 6.05 -22.73 22.60
N LEU A 12 5.38 -23.87 22.80
CA LEU A 12 4.57 -24.51 21.76
C LEU A 12 3.39 -23.64 21.32
N GLN A 13 2.77 -22.89 22.22
CA GLN A 13 1.71 -21.91 21.86
C GLN A 13 2.27 -20.78 21.02
N ILE A 14 3.41 -20.21 21.41
CA ILE A 14 4.05 -19.13 20.66
C ILE A 14 4.47 -19.62 19.27
N THR A 15 5.07 -20.80 19.17
CA THR A 15 5.48 -21.36 17.86
C THR A 15 4.28 -21.64 16.96
N MET A 16 3.18 -22.15 17.49
CA MET A 16 1.95 -22.36 16.73
C MET A 16 1.33 -21.05 16.23
N ILE A 17 1.32 -20.00 17.06
CA ILE A 17 0.88 -18.65 16.66
C ILE A 17 1.78 -18.08 15.57
N ILE A 18 3.10 -18.25 15.68
CA ILE A 18 4.07 -17.80 14.68
C ILE A 18 3.86 -18.54 13.35
N ILE A 19 3.66 -19.86 13.37
CA ILE A 19 3.40 -20.67 12.19
C ILE A 19 2.09 -20.24 11.52
N LEU A 20 1.01 -20.05 12.27
CA LEU A 20 -0.28 -19.60 11.75
C LEU A 20 -0.18 -18.18 11.18
N PHE A 21 0.56 -17.30 11.84
CA PHE A 21 0.85 -15.97 11.32
C PHE A 21 1.65 -16.03 10.01
N GLY A 22 2.66 -16.91 9.94
CA GLY A 22 3.42 -17.19 8.72
C GLY A 22 2.53 -17.69 7.58
N VAL A 23 1.60 -18.59 7.85
CA VAL A 23 0.62 -19.10 6.87
C VAL A 23 -0.30 -17.98 6.38
N VAL A 24 -0.80 -17.13 7.27
CA VAL A 24 -1.64 -15.97 6.89
C VAL A 24 -0.84 -15.00 6.01
N LEU A 25 0.41 -14.69 6.37
CA LEU A 25 1.28 -13.84 5.55
C LEU A 25 1.60 -14.50 4.19
N TRP A 26 1.83 -15.80 4.17
CA TRP A 26 2.07 -16.59 2.95
C TRP A 26 0.84 -16.58 2.04
N LEU A 27 -0.37 -16.77 2.57
CA LEU A 27 -1.63 -16.66 1.83
C LEU A 27 -1.85 -15.27 1.25
N ILE A 28 -1.51 -14.20 2.02
CA ILE A 28 -1.55 -12.82 1.52
C ILE A 28 -0.54 -12.61 0.37
N ARG A 29 0.61 -13.28 0.43
CA ARG A 29 1.67 -13.18 -0.59
C ARG A 29 1.33 -13.96 -1.86
N LEU A 30 0.71 -15.14 -1.73
CA LEU A 30 0.18 -15.94 -2.85
C LEU A 30 -0.87 -15.16 -3.65
N ASN A 31 -1.72 -14.38 -3.00
CA ASN A 31 -2.71 -13.52 -3.65
C ASN A 31 -2.08 -12.42 -4.53
N ARG A 32 -0.76 -12.18 -4.44
CA ARG A 32 -0.02 -11.30 -5.37
C ARG A 32 0.44 -12.03 -6.63
N ALA A 33 0.87 -13.28 -6.53
CA ALA A 33 1.36 -14.08 -7.66
C ALA A 33 0.22 -14.37 -8.65
N THR A 34 -0.95 -14.79 -8.17
CA THR A 34 -2.13 -15.07 -8.99
C THR A 34 -2.69 -13.85 -9.73
N ARG A 35 -2.39 -12.61 -9.27
CA ARG A 35 -2.80 -11.38 -9.97
C ARG A 35 -1.92 -11.05 -11.17
N LEU A 36 -0.67 -11.44 -11.16
CA LEU A 36 0.21 -11.28 -12.32
C LEU A 36 -0.21 -12.27 -13.42
N GLU A 37 -0.49 -13.52 -13.08
CA GLU A 37 -1.02 -14.50 -14.03
C GLU A 37 -2.36 -14.06 -14.63
N LYS A 38 -3.29 -13.51 -13.84
CA LYS A 38 -4.57 -12.96 -14.36
C LYS A 38 -4.39 -11.74 -15.27
N ARG A 39 -3.30 -10.99 -15.16
CA ARG A 39 -2.99 -9.92 -16.12
C ARG A 39 -2.45 -10.47 -17.43
N PHE A 40 -1.63 -11.51 -17.39
CA PHE A 40 -1.11 -12.18 -18.58
C PHE A 40 -2.19 -13.01 -19.31
N SER A 41 -3.10 -13.67 -18.57
CA SER A 41 -4.19 -14.45 -19.18
C SER A 41 -5.23 -13.57 -19.89
N LYS A 42 -5.34 -12.29 -19.54
CA LYS A 42 -6.24 -11.34 -20.24
C LYS A 42 -5.76 -10.99 -21.65
N TYR A 43 -4.50 -11.21 -21.95
CA TYR A 43 -3.88 -11.00 -23.28
C TYR A 43 -3.65 -12.30 -24.05
N ALA A 44 -3.81 -13.47 -23.43
CA ALA A 44 -3.81 -14.75 -24.11
C ALA A 44 -5.21 -15.04 -24.64
N VAL A 45 -5.33 -14.96 -25.95
CA VAL A 45 -6.56 -15.23 -26.73
C VAL A 45 -7.09 -16.62 -26.41
N ASN A 46 -8.38 -16.69 -26.01
CA ASN A 46 -9.30 -17.81 -26.06
C ASN A 46 -8.76 -19.20 -25.75
N VAL A 47 -8.71 -19.54 -24.48
CA VAL A 47 -9.01 -20.91 -24.03
C VAL A 47 -10.17 -20.81 -23.06
N ILE A 48 -11.34 -21.20 -23.54
CA ILE A 48 -12.50 -21.49 -22.70
C ILE A 48 -12.08 -22.69 -21.84
N LYS A 49 -11.54 -22.42 -20.68
CA LYS A 49 -11.43 -23.41 -19.61
C LYS A 49 -12.66 -23.15 -18.74
N ASP A 50 -13.53 -24.13 -18.63
CA ASP A 50 -14.46 -24.26 -17.52
C ASP A 50 -13.64 -24.15 -16.23
N GLU A 51 -13.57 -22.96 -15.67
CA GLU A 51 -12.86 -22.71 -14.42
C GLU A 51 -13.68 -23.33 -13.30
N GLU A 52 -13.37 -24.56 -12.94
CA GLU A 52 -13.62 -24.99 -11.57
C GLU A 52 -12.97 -23.95 -10.66
N LEU A 53 -13.80 -23.10 -10.04
CA LEU A 53 -13.36 -22.10 -9.09
C LEU A 53 -12.48 -22.78 -8.06
N SER A 54 -11.19 -22.48 -8.09
CA SER A 54 -10.23 -22.97 -7.09
C SER A 54 -10.83 -22.81 -5.69
N LEU A 55 -10.61 -23.79 -4.80
CA LEU A 55 -11.05 -23.69 -3.38
C LEU A 55 -10.71 -22.33 -2.79
N PHE A 56 -9.60 -21.75 -3.22
CA PHE A 56 -9.16 -20.41 -2.82
C PHE A 56 -10.12 -19.30 -3.29
N ASP A 57 -10.64 -19.37 -4.51
CA ASP A 57 -11.61 -18.40 -5.03
C ASP A 57 -12.96 -18.51 -4.30
N LYS A 58 -13.37 -19.72 -3.93
CA LYS A 58 -14.57 -19.96 -3.11
C LYS A 58 -14.41 -19.33 -1.72
N VAL A 59 -13.29 -19.59 -1.05
CA VAL A 59 -12.97 -19.00 0.26
C VAL A 59 -12.90 -17.48 0.18
N HIS A 60 -12.25 -16.94 -0.85
CA HIS A 60 -12.16 -15.49 -1.05
C HIS A 60 -13.53 -14.84 -1.30
N LYS A 61 -14.43 -15.48 -2.04
CA LYS A 61 -15.81 -15.00 -2.22
C LYS A 61 -16.58 -15.00 -0.91
N ILE A 62 -16.45 -16.06 -0.09
CA ILE A 62 -17.09 -16.15 1.23
C ILE A 62 -16.55 -15.03 2.13
N TYR A 63 -15.24 -14.88 2.23
CA TYR A 63 -14.58 -13.81 2.99
C TYR A 63 -15.11 -12.43 2.59
N ASN A 64 -15.15 -12.11 1.30
CA ASN A 64 -15.64 -10.82 0.82
C ASN A 64 -17.14 -10.61 1.13
N LYS A 65 -17.95 -11.67 1.09
CA LYS A 65 -19.36 -11.61 1.47
C LYS A 65 -19.54 -11.32 2.97
N ILE A 66 -18.76 -11.99 3.83
CA ILE A 66 -18.75 -11.76 5.29
C ILE A 66 -18.27 -10.34 5.59
N LYS A 67 -17.15 -9.92 4.99
CA LYS A 67 -16.58 -8.59 5.14
C LYS A 67 -17.59 -7.49 4.84
N LYS A 68 -18.30 -7.58 3.71
CA LYS A 68 -19.34 -6.60 3.34
C LYS A 68 -20.55 -6.60 4.30
N ARG A 69 -20.91 -7.75 4.88
CA ARG A 69 -21.96 -7.80 5.91
C ARG A 69 -21.51 -7.11 7.20
N VAL A 70 -20.28 -7.39 7.64
CA VAL A 70 -19.69 -6.75 8.82
C VAL A 70 -19.55 -5.24 8.60
N SER A 71 -19.07 -4.80 7.42
CA SER A 71 -18.98 -3.39 7.04
C SER A 71 -20.34 -2.67 7.18
N LYS A 72 -21.42 -3.27 6.68
CA LYS A 72 -22.77 -2.70 6.82
C LYS A 72 -23.25 -2.61 8.27
N LEU A 73 -22.88 -3.56 9.13
CA LEU A 73 -23.22 -3.53 10.55
C LEU A 73 -22.41 -2.45 11.28
N LEU A 74 -21.12 -2.36 11.02
CA LEU A 74 -20.22 -1.36 11.62
C LEU A 74 -20.59 0.07 11.19
N TYR A 75 -21.07 0.26 9.97
CA TYR A 75 -21.51 1.57 9.48
C TYR A 75 -22.65 2.18 10.31
N LYS A 76 -23.48 1.34 10.95
CA LYS A 76 -24.55 1.80 11.85
C LYS A 76 -24.01 2.36 13.17
N LEU A 77 -22.78 2.07 13.54
CA LEU A 77 -22.15 2.49 14.77
C LEU A 77 -21.29 3.75 14.52
N LYS A 78 -21.72 4.89 15.05
CA LYS A 78 -21.07 6.19 14.87
C LYS A 78 -19.57 6.17 15.21
N ILE A 79 -19.18 5.42 16.24
CA ILE A 79 -17.78 5.27 16.68
C ILE A 79 -16.89 4.74 15.56
N PHE A 80 -17.34 3.71 14.83
CA PHE A 80 -16.56 3.14 13.72
C PHE A 80 -16.56 4.05 12.49
N ASN A 81 -17.59 4.83 12.29
CA ASN A 81 -17.63 5.80 11.21
C ASN A 81 -16.62 6.93 11.42
N ASP A 82 -16.51 7.47 12.64
CA ASP A 82 -15.48 8.47 12.94
C ASP A 82 -14.05 7.86 12.89
N TYR A 83 -13.90 6.62 13.31
CA TYR A 83 -12.62 5.92 13.22
C TYR A 83 -12.21 5.64 11.77
N SER A 84 -13.15 5.41 10.84
CA SER A 84 -12.86 5.17 9.42
C SER A 84 -12.23 6.36 8.72
N LYS A 85 -12.59 7.58 9.10
CA LYS A 85 -12.02 8.83 8.54
C LYS A 85 -10.49 8.87 8.59
N LYS A 86 -9.90 8.26 9.63
CA LYS A 86 -8.44 8.15 9.77
C LYS A 86 -7.80 7.39 8.61
N TYR A 87 -8.51 6.44 8.00
CA TYR A 87 -8.00 5.58 6.93
C TYR A 87 -8.37 6.05 5.53
N GLU A 88 -9.28 7.02 5.38
CA GLU A 88 -9.70 7.57 4.08
C GLU A 88 -8.51 8.06 3.24
N LYS A 89 -7.53 8.73 3.87
CA LYS A 89 -6.31 9.18 3.20
C LYS A 89 -5.51 8.05 2.52
N TYR A 90 -5.59 6.83 3.05
CA TYR A 90 -4.89 5.67 2.47
C TYR A 90 -5.70 4.99 1.37
N CYS A 91 -7.03 5.21 1.35
CA CYS A 91 -7.92 4.73 0.30
C CYS A 91 -7.86 5.64 -0.93
N ASP A 92 -8.11 6.94 -0.74
CA ASP A 92 -8.29 7.89 -1.84
C ASP A 92 -6.96 8.39 -2.43
N ASN A 93 -6.06 8.84 -1.57
CA ASN A 93 -4.86 9.53 -2.04
C ASN A 93 -3.78 8.59 -2.55
N THR A 94 -3.54 7.48 -1.87
CA THR A 94 -2.41 6.59 -2.17
C THR A 94 -2.80 5.29 -2.82
N LYS A 95 -4.10 4.92 -2.84
CA LYS A 95 -4.61 3.61 -3.28
C LYS A 95 -3.86 2.43 -2.66
N ILE A 96 -3.28 2.63 -1.48
CA ILE A 96 -2.62 1.56 -0.72
C ILE A 96 -3.67 0.58 -0.22
N ILE A 97 -4.79 1.11 0.29
CA ILE A 97 -6.01 0.36 0.54
C ILE A 97 -6.87 0.50 -0.73
N ARG A 98 -7.15 -0.62 -1.40
CA ARG A 98 -7.98 -0.66 -2.63
C ARG A 98 -9.47 -0.80 -2.33
N GLU A 99 -9.85 -0.67 -1.10
CA GLU A 99 -11.19 -0.88 -0.56
C GLU A 99 -11.59 0.38 0.20
N ASP A 100 -12.87 0.50 0.49
CA ASP A 100 -13.38 1.59 1.31
C ASP A 100 -12.79 1.51 2.73
N ALA A 101 -12.63 2.66 3.39
CA ALA A 101 -12.08 2.73 4.76
C ALA A 101 -12.87 1.86 5.75
N MET A 102 -14.19 1.77 5.59
CA MET A 102 -15.05 0.92 6.42
C MET A 102 -14.82 -0.57 6.16
N ASP A 103 -14.58 -0.97 4.91
CA ASP A 103 -14.22 -2.34 4.55
C ASP A 103 -12.87 -2.74 5.15
N TYR A 104 -11.93 -1.78 5.24
CA TYR A 104 -10.66 -2.01 5.92
C TYR A 104 -10.83 -2.24 7.42
N ILE A 105 -11.69 -1.45 8.09
CA ILE A 105 -12.01 -1.68 9.51
C ILE A 105 -12.66 -3.04 9.71
N SER A 106 -13.55 -3.44 8.80
CA SER A 106 -14.16 -4.77 8.84
C SER A 106 -13.11 -5.87 8.74
N THR A 107 -12.07 -5.69 7.93
CA THR A 107 -10.92 -6.60 7.85
C THR A 107 -10.17 -6.70 9.18
N LYS A 108 -9.99 -5.58 9.90
CA LYS A 108 -9.36 -5.55 11.23
C LYS A 108 -10.18 -6.34 12.26
N VAL A 109 -11.48 -6.10 12.29
CA VAL A 109 -12.40 -6.81 13.21
C VAL A 109 -12.39 -8.31 12.91
N LEU A 110 -12.48 -8.70 11.64
CA LEU A 110 -12.42 -10.10 11.23
C LEU A 110 -11.07 -10.75 11.56
N ALA A 111 -9.96 -10.03 11.42
CA ALA A 111 -8.63 -10.53 11.82
C ALA A 111 -8.56 -10.76 13.33
N GLY A 112 -9.12 -9.86 14.15
CA GLY A 112 -9.23 -10.04 15.60
C GLY A 112 -10.02 -11.28 15.97
N PHE A 113 -11.20 -11.48 15.37
CA PHE A 113 -12.01 -12.69 15.61
C PHE A 113 -11.33 -13.97 15.10
N ALA A 114 -10.66 -13.93 13.96
CA ALA A 114 -9.92 -15.08 13.44
C ALA A 114 -8.82 -15.51 14.41
N MET A 115 -8.05 -14.57 14.95
CA MET A 115 -7.03 -14.86 15.96
C MET A 115 -7.64 -15.41 17.26
N MET A 116 -8.79 -14.89 17.67
CA MET A 116 -9.51 -15.40 18.85
C MET A 116 -10.00 -16.84 18.64
N ILE A 117 -10.52 -17.17 17.47
CA ILE A 117 -10.95 -18.54 17.13
C ILE A 117 -9.74 -19.49 17.15
N LEU A 118 -8.59 -19.08 16.62
CA LEU A 118 -7.38 -19.89 16.60
C LEU A 118 -6.89 -20.21 18.02
N ILE A 119 -6.90 -19.25 18.94
CA ILE A 119 -6.49 -19.51 20.32
C ILE A 119 -7.49 -20.42 21.05
N ILE A 120 -8.79 -20.30 20.79
CA ILE A 120 -9.81 -21.19 21.34
C ILE A 120 -9.55 -22.63 20.88
N ILE A 121 -9.34 -22.85 19.58
CA ILE A 121 -9.02 -24.16 19.01
C ILE A 121 -7.75 -24.72 19.66
N SER A 122 -6.70 -23.92 19.78
CA SER A 122 -5.43 -24.31 20.42
C SER A 122 -5.62 -24.76 21.88
N ASN A 123 -6.42 -24.03 22.66
CA ASN A 123 -6.68 -24.38 24.07
C ASN A 123 -7.53 -25.66 24.20
N ILE A 124 -8.49 -25.90 23.29
CA ILE A 124 -9.26 -27.14 23.25
C ILE A 124 -8.35 -28.36 23.05
N PHE A 125 -7.41 -28.29 22.09
CA PHE A 125 -6.43 -29.35 21.83
C PHE A 125 -5.48 -29.61 23.01
N GLN A 126 -5.23 -28.59 23.84
CA GLN A 126 -4.33 -28.69 24.99
C GLN A 126 -5.07 -29.00 26.33
N TYR A 127 -6.40 -29.19 26.29
CA TYR A 127 -7.24 -29.37 27.47
C TYR A 127 -7.02 -28.27 28.53
N LYS A 128 -6.76 -27.04 28.11
CA LYS A 128 -6.45 -25.91 28.99
C LYS A 128 -7.66 -24.98 29.13
N ASN A 129 -7.90 -24.49 30.34
CA ASN A 129 -8.95 -23.52 30.60
C ASN A 129 -8.60 -22.17 29.93
N ILE A 130 -9.60 -21.59 29.28
CA ILE A 130 -9.48 -20.31 28.57
C ILE A 130 -9.72 -19.18 29.57
N THR A 131 -8.74 -18.30 29.73
CA THR A 131 -8.88 -17.10 30.57
C THR A 131 -9.46 -15.96 29.75
N SER A 132 -10.39 -15.19 30.32
CA SER A 132 -10.98 -14.01 29.65
C SER A 132 -9.91 -13.00 29.18
N LEU A 133 -8.86 -12.80 29.97
CA LEU A 133 -7.73 -11.94 29.62
C LEU A 133 -7.01 -12.41 28.34
N GLN A 134 -6.85 -13.73 28.16
CA GLN A 134 -6.22 -14.32 26.97
C GLN A 134 -7.04 -14.06 25.71
N LEU A 135 -8.37 -14.12 25.78
CA LEU A 135 -9.25 -13.81 24.65
C LEU A 135 -9.16 -12.35 24.24
N VAL A 136 -9.19 -11.43 25.21
CA VAL A 136 -9.10 -9.99 24.97
C VAL A 136 -7.75 -9.61 24.34
N THR A 137 -6.65 -10.10 24.92
CA THR A 137 -5.30 -9.80 24.41
C THR A 137 -5.09 -10.32 22.98
N THR A 138 -5.55 -11.54 22.70
CA THR A 138 -5.46 -12.16 21.37
C THR A 138 -6.29 -11.41 20.34
N PHE A 139 -7.51 -10.98 20.70
CA PHE A 139 -8.33 -10.14 19.82
C PHE A 139 -7.64 -8.82 19.49
N LEU A 140 -7.07 -8.13 20.47
CA LEU A 140 -6.36 -6.87 20.26
C LEU A 140 -5.15 -7.06 19.34
N ILE A 141 -4.35 -8.11 19.56
CA ILE A 141 -3.22 -8.42 18.67
C ILE A 141 -3.70 -8.60 17.23
N GLY A 142 -4.72 -9.42 17.00
CA GLY A 142 -5.29 -9.65 15.66
C GLY A 142 -5.85 -8.37 15.03
N PHE A 143 -6.46 -7.49 15.82
CA PHE A 143 -7.00 -6.22 15.37
C PHE A 143 -5.93 -5.23 14.91
N TYR A 144 -4.74 -5.22 15.52
CA TYR A 144 -3.65 -4.29 15.15
C TYR A 144 -2.73 -4.82 14.04
N ILE A 145 -2.72 -6.12 13.74
CA ILE A 145 -1.90 -6.71 12.66
C ILE A 145 -2.11 -6.02 11.31
N PRO A 146 -3.34 -5.76 10.82
CA PRO A 146 -3.53 -5.07 9.54
C PRO A 146 -2.92 -3.66 9.52
N ASP A 147 -2.91 -2.94 10.65
CA ASP A 147 -2.30 -1.61 10.73
C ASP A 147 -0.77 -1.68 10.59
N LEU A 148 -0.11 -2.65 11.20
CA LEU A 148 1.33 -2.86 11.03
C LEU A 148 1.67 -3.16 9.57
N LEU A 149 0.85 -3.99 8.90
CA LEU A 149 1.01 -4.28 7.48
C LEU A 149 0.78 -3.03 6.60
N LEU A 150 -0.20 -2.19 6.96
CA LEU A 150 -0.47 -0.95 6.26
C LEU A 150 0.70 0.04 6.38
N ILE A 151 1.22 0.23 7.59
CA ILE A 151 2.39 1.09 7.85
C ILE A 151 3.60 0.60 7.05
N SER A 152 3.87 -0.71 7.08
CA SER A 152 4.97 -1.31 6.32
C SER A 152 4.82 -1.08 4.81
N LYS A 153 3.62 -1.33 4.25
CA LYS A 153 3.33 -1.08 2.83
C LYS A 153 3.50 0.38 2.45
N THR A 154 3.02 1.30 3.28
CA THR A 154 3.15 2.75 3.06
C THR A 154 4.62 3.15 3.03
N LYS A 155 5.41 2.67 4.00
CA LYS A 155 6.84 2.94 4.09
C LYS A 155 7.60 2.37 2.88
N MET A 156 7.30 1.15 2.48
CA MET A 156 7.90 0.53 1.28
C MET A 156 7.55 1.29 0.01
N ARG A 157 6.28 1.70 -0.16
CA ARG A 157 5.85 2.52 -1.32
C ARG A 157 6.60 3.85 -1.37
N LYS A 158 6.71 4.54 -0.23
CA LYS A 158 7.42 5.83 -0.13
C LYS A 158 8.90 5.66 -0.50
N ARG A 159 9.58 4.66 0.06
CA ARG A 159 10.98 4.36 -0.27
C ARG A 159 11.18 4.06 -1.76
N GLN A 160 10.25 3.32 -2.38
CA GLN A 160 10.35 3.02 -3.81
C GLN A 160 10.19 4.29 -4.65
N ILE A 161 9.24 5.18 -4.30
CA ILE A 161 9.08 6.48 -4.96
C ILE A 161 10.36 7.33 -4.82
N GLU A 162 10.92 7.42 -3.62
CA GLU A 162 12.17 8.16 -3.37
C GLU A 162 13.34 7.59 -4.20
N LYS A 163 13.47 6.27 -4.27
CA LYS A 163 14.50 5.61 -5.07
C LYS A 163 14.38 5.92 -6.57
N ASP A 164 13.16 5.94 -7.10
CA ASP A 164 12.91 6.12 -8.52
C ASP A 164 12.75 7.60 -8.92
N MET A 165 12.70 8.52 -7.94
CA MET A 165 12.52 9.96 -8.19
C MET A 165 13.64 10.55 -9.02
N LEU A 166 14.90 10.14 -8.80
CA LEU A 166 16.03 10.61 -9.62
C LEU A 166 15.88 10.20 -11.08
N LYS A 167 15.38 9.00 -11.37
CA LYS A 167 15.09 8.56 -12.75
C LYS A 167 14.02 9.43 -13.39
N ALA A 168 12.95 9.77 -12.64
CA ALA A 168 11.92 10.67 -13.13
C ALA A 168 12.48 12.05 -13.48
N ILE A 169 13.38 12.61 -12.66
CA ILE A 169 14.06 13.89 -12.92
C ILE A 169 14.88 13.81 -14.19
N ILE A 170 15.65 12.74 -14.41
CA ILE A 170 16.48 12.54 -15.60
C ILE A 170 15.61 12.51 -16.87
N ILE A 171 14.51 11.72 -16.84
CA ILE A 171 13.57 11.64 -17.96
C ILE A 171 12.97 13.02 -18.26
N MET A 172 12.52 13.75 -17.25
CA MET A 172 11.98 15.10 -17.44
C MET A 172 13.02 16.06 -18.03
N ASN A 173 14.26 16.03 -17.52
CA ASN A 173 15.34 16.88 -18.04
C ASN A 173 15.63 16.58 -19.53
N ASN A 174 15.69 15.31 -19.89
CA ASN A 174 15.88 14.90 -21.29
C ASN A 174 14.69 15.33 -22.17
N SER A 175 13.47 15.21 -21.66
CA SER A 175 12.26 15.69 -22.34
C SER A 175 12.32 17.19 -22.61
N PHE A 176 12.74 18.00 -21.62
CA PHE A 176 12.88 19.44 -21.79
C PHE A 176 14.00 19.82 -22.74
N LYS A 177 15.14 19.11 -22.75
CA LYS A 177 16.20 19.28 -23.73
C LYS A 177 15.71 18.99 -25.15
N SER A 178 14.76 18.08 -25.32
CA SER A 178 14.13 17.78 -26.60
C SER A 178 12.98 18.74 -26.97
N GLY A 179 12.76 19.81 -26.19
CA GLY A 179 11.73 20.81 -26.44
C GLY A 179 10.31 20.42 -26.06
N LEU A 180 10.13 19.34 -25.30
CA LEU A 180 8.81 18.90 -24.86
C LEU A 180 8.24 19.83 -23.76
N SER A 181 6.93 19.99 -23.76
CA SER A 181 6.21 20.74 -22.72
C SER A 181 6.22 20.00 -21.38
N ILE A 182 5.87 20.71 -20.28
CA ILE A 182 5.76 20.13 -18.94
C ILE A 182 4.79 18.93 -18.94
N MET A 183 3.65 19.06 -19.60
CA MET A 183 2.65 17.98 -19.67
C MET A 183 3.19 16.75 -20.43
N GLN A 184 3.91 16.97 -21.52
CA GLN A 184 4.54 15.88 -22.28
C GLN A 184 5.66 15.21 -21.48
N ALA A 185 6.49 15.97 -20.75
CA ALA A 185 7.51 15.40 -19.87
C ALA A 185 6.90 14.55 -18.75
N ILE A 186 5.79 14.99 -18.14
CA ILE A 186 5.03 14.20 -17.17
C ILE A 186 4.52 12.91 -17.79
N TYR A 187 4.02 12.96 -19.02
CA TYR A 187 3.57 11.78 -19.77
C TYR A 187 4.72 10.80 -20.02
N MET A 188 5.90 11.28 -20.44
CA MET A 188 7.09 10.45 -20.65
C MET A 188 7.47 9.69 -19.39
N VAL A 189 7.55 10.37 -18.23
CA VAL A 189 7.82 9.69 -16.93
C VAL A 189 6.79 8.63 -16.61
N SER A 190 5.51 8.91 -16.89
CA SER A 190 4.43 7.97 -16.61
C SER A 190 4.48 6.69 -17.45
N ASN A 191 5.11 6.73 -18.62
CA ASN A 191 5.21 5.61 -19.55
C ASN A 191 6.56 4.88 -19.48
N GLU A 192 7.65 5.59 -19.21
CA GLU A 192 9.00 5.01 -19.20
C GLU A 192 9.35 4.36 -17.85
N LEU A 193 8.69 4.79 -16.76
CA LEU A 193 8.88 4.18 -15.45
C LEU A 193 7.74 3.24 -15.09
N ASP A 194 8.07 2.28 -14.23
CA ASP A 194 7.11 1.36 -13.63
C ASP A 194 6.92 1.65 -12.13
N GLY A 195 5.86 1.02 -11.56
CA GLY A 195 5.61 1.04 -10.13
C GLY A 195 4.99 2.33 -9.60
N PRO A 196 5.17 2.62 -8.30
CA PRO A 196 4.44 3.70 -7.64
C PRO A 196 4.70 5.09 -8.18
N ILE A 197 5.91 5.38 -8.67
CA ILE A 197 6.26 6.68 -9.24
C ILE A 197 5.51 6.93 -10.55
N SER A 198 5.49 5.94 -11.45
CA SER A 198 4.72 6.00 -12.70
C SER A 198 3.23 6.24 -12.43
N GLU A 199 2.64 5.52 -11.44
CA GLU A 199 1.24 5.72 -11.06
C GLU A 199 0.96 7.17 -10.62
N GLU A 200 1.86 7.80 -9.88
CA GLU A 200 1.69 9.18 -9.43
C GLU A 200 1.83 10.19 -10.58
N PHE A 201 2.80 10.00 -11.48
CA PHE A 201 2.94 10.83 -12.69
C PHE A 201 1.76 10.63 -13.63
N LYS A 202 1.21 9.41 -13.76
CA LYS A 202 0.02 9.14 -14.54
C LYS A 202 -1.21 9.87 -14.01
N LYS A 203 -1.36 9.97 -12.68
CA LYS A 203 -2.43 10.80 -12.08
C LYS A 203 -2.24 12.27 -12.41
N MET A 204 -1.00 12.80 -12.32
CA MET A 204 -0.73 14.18 -12.72
C MET A 204 -1.10 14.44 -14.17
N TYR A 205 -0.70 13.55 -15.09
CA TYR A 205 -1.04 13.65 -16.50
C TYR A 205 -2.57 13.64 -16.73
N ILE A 206 -3.27 12.74 -16.07
CA ILE A 206 -4.75 12.65 -16.15
C ILE A 206 -5.39 13.94 -15.62
N ASP A 207 -4.99 14.42 -14.45
CA ASP A 207 -5.50 15.65 -13.85
C ASP A 207 -5.31 16.85 -14.79
N LEU A 208 -4.10 16.99 -15.40
CA LEU A 208 -3.81 18.02 -16.39
C LEU A 208 -4.64 17.87 -17.68
N SER A 209 -4.84 16.65 -18.15
CA SER A 209 -5.64 16.36 -19.35
C SER A 209 -7.11 16.72 -19.17
N PHE A 210 -7.62 16.67 -17.93
CA PHE A 210 -8.97 17.13 -17.57
C PHE A 210 -9.04 18.64 -17.32
N GLY A 211 -7.95 19.39 -17.59
CA GLY A 211 -7.93 20.84 -17.50
C GLY A 211 -7.72 21.40 -16.11
N LEU A 212 -7.30 20.58 -15.14
CA LEU A 212 -6.94 21.11 -13.83
C LEU A 212 -5.69 22.02 -13.94
N ASN A 213 -5.67 23.09 -13.15
CA ASN A 213 -4.54 24.00 -13.08
C ASN A 213 -3.27 23.27 -12.60
N MET A 214 -2.12 23.54 -13.23
CA MET A 214 -0.83 22.93 -12.89
C MET A 214 -0.47 23.08 -11.42
N GLU A 215 -0.71 24.24 -10.83
CA GLU A 215 -0.43 24.49 -9.42
C GLU A 215 -1.21 23.52 -8.50
N THR A 216 -2.50 23.34 -8.77
CA THR A 216 -3.35 22.39 -8.04
C THR A 216 -2.86 20.94 -8.21
N VAL A 217 -2.45 20.57 -9.44
CA VAL A 217 -1.95 19.21 -9.72
C VAL A 217 -0.64 18.95 -8.97
N PHE A 218 0.27 19.92 -8.96
CA PHE A 218 1.55 19.83 -8.24
C PHE A 218 1.36 19.79 -6.73
N GLU A 219 0.42 20.57 -6.19
CA GLU A 219 0.08 20.53 -4.77
C GLU A 219 -0.46 19.16 -4.36
N ARG A 220 -1.39 18.59 -5.15
CA ARG A 220 -1.93 17.23 -4.93
C ARG A 220 -0.84 16.18 -4.97
N PHE A 221 0.08 16.25 -5.94
CA PHE A 221 1.21 15.35 -6.07
C PHE A 221 2.12 15.41 -4.83
N THR A 222 2.50 16.63 -4.41
CA THR A 222 3.34 16.85 -3.24
C THR A 222 2.69 16.32 -1.96
N LYS A 223 1.38 16.55 -1.76
CA LYS A 223 0.63 16.03 -0.61
C LYS A 223 0.55 14.50 -0.58
N ARG A 224 0.45 13.85 -1.76
CA ARG A 224 0.38 12.39 -1.83
C ARG A 224 1.71 11.71 -1.55
N ILE A 225 2.81 12.25 -2.06
CA ILE A 225 4.14 11.65 -1.94
C ILE A 225 4.81 12.05 -0.63
N ASP A 226 4.67 13.30 -0.23
CA ASP A 226 5.24 13.88 0.99
C ASP A 226 6.75 13.60 1.16
N THR A 227 7.54 13.92 0.12
CA THR A 227 9.01 13.86 0.14
C THR A 227 9.60 15.24 -0.18
N LYS A 228 10.85 15.45 0.23
CA LYS A 228 11.58 16.69 -0.06
C LYS A 228 11.81 16.85 -1.57
N GLU A 229 12.10 15.76 -2.25
CA GLU A 229 12.35 15.70 -3.70
C GLU A 229 11.09 16.07 -4.49
N ALA A 230 9.92 15.55 -4.11
CA ALA A 230 8.65 15.89 -4.74
C ALA A 230 8.35 17.39 -4.60
N ARG A 231 8.55 17.96 -3.41
CA ARG A 231 8.40 19.41 -3.18
C ARG A 231 9.35 20.23 -4.04
N TYR A 232 10.61 19.83 -4.11
CA TYR A 232 11.61 20.55 -4.90
C TYR A 232 11.26 20.57 -6.39
N ILE A 233 10.89 19.42 -6.96
CA ILE A 233 10.47 19.31 -8.36
C ILE A 233 9.23 20.18 -8.63
N THR A 234 8.20 20.05 -7.83
CA THR A 234 6.94 20.78 -8.06
C THR A 234 7.09 22.28 -7.87
N THR A 235 7.92 22.72 -6.92
CA THR A 235 8.26 24.15 -6.76
C THR A 235 9.00 24.66 -8.00
N SER A 236 9.98 23.92 -8.49
CA SER A 236 10.73 24.28 -9.70
C SER A 236 9.82 24.37 -10.94
N LEU A 237 8.89 23.40 -11.11
CA LEU A 237 7.91 23.41 -12.19
C LEU A 237 6.93 24.58 -12.07
N ASN A 238 6.48 24.91 -10.87
CA ASN A 238 5.59 26.06 -10.64
C ASN A 238 6.25 27.38 -10.98
N VAL A 239 7.50 27.58 -10.57
CA VAL A 239 8.27 28.78 -10.91
C VAL A 239 8.42 28.89 -12.43
N LEU A 240 8.81 27.81 -13.10
CA LEU A 240 8.96 27.78 -14.55
C LEU A 240 7.67 28.06 -15.31
N ASN A 241 6.56 27.51 -14.84
CA ASN A 241 5.25 27.73 -15.44
C ASN A 241 4.80 29.21 -15.33
N LYS A 242 5.19 29.91 -14.24
CA LYS A 242 4.84 31.31 -14.01
C LYS A 242 5.80 32.29 -14.71
N THR A 243 7.08 31.97 -14.79
CA THR A 243 8.12 32.90 -15.29
C THR A 243 8.50 32.67 -16.75
N GLY A 244 8.09 31.53 -17.35
CA GLY A 244 8.51 31.18 -18.70
C GLY A 244 10.03 31.02 -18.88
N GLY A 245 10.79 30.82 -17.77
CA GLY A 245 12.23 30.74 -17.75
C GLY A 245 12.79 29.53 -18.51
N ASN A 246 14.12 29.47 -18.64
CA ASN A 246 14.80 28.35 -19.29
C ASN A 246 14.64 27.05 -18.48
N ILE A 247 13.64 26.26 -18.85
CA ILE A 247 13.23 25.01 -18.18
C ILE A 247 14.41 24.01 -18.14
N VAL A 248 15.21 23.96 -19.19
CA VAL A 248 16.37 23.05 -19.30
C VAL A 248 17.42 23.37 -18.26
N GLN A 249 17.76 24.64 -18.08
CA GLN A 249 18.78 25.05 -17.12
C GLN A 249 18.36 24.79 -15.67
N VAL A 250 17.10 25.05 -15.34
CA VAL A 250 16.56 24.79 -13.99
C VAL A 250 16.55 23.30 -13.71
N PHE A 251 16.04 22.46 -14.64
CA PHE A 251 16.02 21.03 -14.45
C PHE A 251 17.39 20.36 -14.44
N ALA A 252 18.36 20.87 -15.16
CA ALA A 252 19.75 20.42 -15.06
C ALA A 252 20.32 20.67 -13.66
N SER A 253 19.98 21.79 -13.02
CA SER A 253 20.37 22.05 -11.62
C SER A 253 19.65 21.15 -10.63
N VAL A 254 18.35 20.86 -10.87
CA VAL A 254 17.55 19.90 -10.06
C VAL A 254 18.17 18.51 -10.12
N GLU A 255 18.53 18.05 -11.31
CA GLU A 255 19.17 16.74 -11.52
C GLU A 255 20.50 16.66 -10.76
N ARG A 256 21.38 17.64 -10.92
CA ARG A 256 22.69 17.70 -10.24
C ARG A 256 22.53 17.66 -8.72
N ASN A 257 21.65 18.49 -8.16
CA ASN A 257 21.41 18.54 -6.73
C ASN A 257 20.83 17.22 -6.19
N SER A 258 19.93 16.59 -6.93
CA SER A 258 19.34 15.32 -6.55
C SER A 258 20.36 14.18 -6.59
N PHE A 259 21.26 14.19 -7.59
CA PHE A 259 22.35 13.22 -7.69
C PHE A 259 23.34 13.37 -6.54
N THR A 260 23.76 14.59 -6.22
CA THR A 260 24.68 14.87 -5.11
C THR A 260 24.10 14.42 -3.77
N ARG A 261 22.80 14.69 -3.52
CA ARG A 261 22.12 14.23 -2.31
C ARG A 261 22.10 12.72 -2.21
N LYS A 262 21.79 12.03 -3.29
CA LYS A 262 21.75 10.56 -3.30
C LYS A 262 23.11 9.98 -2.98
N LYS A 263 24.17 10.51 -3.58
CA LYS A 263 25.55 10.09 -3.32
C LYS A 263 25.93 10.26 -1.84
N LEU A 264 25.62 11.43 -1.26
CA LEU A 264 25.87 11.69 0.17
C LEU A 264 25.09 10.74 1.08
N GLN A 265 23.86 10.36 0.73
CA GLN A 265 23.09 9.39 1.49
C GLN A 265 23.67 7.97 1.41
N GLU A 266 24.26 7.59 0.28
CA GLU A 266 24.91 6.29 0.08
C GLU A 266 26.26 6.22 0.80
N GLU A 267 26.96 7.36 0.99
CA GLU A 267 28.22 7.44 1.74
C GLU A 267 28.03 7.49 3.26
N LEU A 268 26.87 7.89 3.76
CA LEU A 268 26.58 8.05 5.19
C LEU A 268 25.76 6.90 5.80
N GLY A 269 25.27 5.96 4.99
CA GLY A 269 24.43 4.82 5.41
C GLY A 269 25.14 3.51 5.25
#